data_765bbec1cc72bdf0bbfc7af45f022e6d
#
_entry.id   765bbec1cc72bdf0bbfc7af45f022e6d
#
_cell.length_a   1.000
_cell.length_b   1.000
_cell.length_c   1.000
_cell.angle_alpha   90.00
_cell.angle_beta   90.00
_cell.angle_gamma   90.00
#
_symmetry.space_group_name_H-M   'P 1'
#
loop_
_entity.id
_entity.type
_entity.pdbx_description
1 polymer ?
#
loop_
_entity_poly.entity_id
_entity_poly.type
_entity_poly.pdbx_seq_one_letter_code
_entity_poly.pdbx_strand_id
1 'polypeptide(L)'
;DIETRFITAFDADLSDLCWADGILFGTPENFGYMSGALKDFFDRTFYPAEPFQLNLPYGIFVSSGNDGTGAVREVDRIVKGYPLRKVCEPLIIVGGFKNEHQEQCEGFGQGMAAGLALGIF
;
A
#
# COMPACT_ATOMS: atom_id res chain seq x y z
N ASP A 1 -14.81 14.65 -0.71
CA ASP A 1 -13.52 15.20 -0.29
C ASP A 1 -12.66 14.13 0.35
N ILE A 2 -11.42 14.04 -0.08
CA ILE A 2 -10.46 13.06 0.41
C ILE A 2 -9.29 13.78 1.07
N GLU A 3 -9.05 13.45 2.32
CA GLU A 3 -7.85 13.91 3.02
C GLU A 3 -6.77 12.83 2.90
N THR A 4 -5.56 13.21 2.52
CA THR A 4 -4.46 12.28 2.30
C THR A 4 -3.30 12.56 3.26
N ARG A 5 -2.79 11.50 3.89
CA ARG A 5 -1.52 11.54 4.61
C ARG A 5 -0.49 10.76 3.81
N PHE A 6 0.60 11.43 3.45
CA PHE A 6 1.73 10.78 2.79
C PHE A 6 2.87 10.66 3.80
N ILE A 7 3.12 9.44 4.25
CA ILE A 7 4.01 9.19 5.39
C ILE A 7 4.99 8.07 5.01
N THR A 8 6.26 8.24 5.37
CA THR A 8 7.23 7.15 5.18
C THR A 8 6.90 5.99 6.11
N ALA A 9 7.30 4.78 5.72
CA ALA A 9 7.02 3.59 6.52
C ALA A 9 7.64 3.67 7.91
N PHE A 10 8.79 4.34 8.08
CA PHE A 10 9.41 4.50 9.38
C PHE A 10 8.62 5.43 10.30
N ASP A 11 7.95 6.43 9.73
CA ASP A 11 7.20 7.41 10.52
C ASP A 11 5.75 7.02 10.75
N ALA A 12 5.21 6.13 9.92
CA ALA A 12 3.84 5.66 10.07
C ALA A 12 3.73 4.68 11.24
N ASP A 13 2.56 4.67 11.89
CA ASP A 13 2.31 3.77 13.00
C ASP A 13 0.84 3.32 13.05
N LEU A 14 0.47 2.66 14.12
CA LEU A 14 -0.89 2.14 14.30
C LEU A 14 -1.95 3.25 14.25
N SER A 15 -1.64 4.45 14.75
CA SER A 15 -2.61 5.54 14.74
C SER A 15 -2.99 5.95 13.31
N ASP A 16 -2.05 5.87 12.38
CA ASP A 16 -2.34 6.15 10.96
C ASP A 16 -3.27 5.10 10.37
N LEU A 17 -3.07 3.83 10.71
CA LEU A 17 -3.97 2.75 10.30
C LEU A 17 -5.39 2.96 10.85
N CYS A 18 -5.50 3.34 12.10
CA CYS A 18 -6.81 3.58 12.71
C CYS A 18 -7.50 4.83 12.15
N TRP A 19 -6.73 5.80 11.69
CA TRP A 19 -7.26 7.01 11.07
C TRP A 19 -7.78 6.76 9.65
N ALA A 20 -7.14 5.86 8.91
CA ALA A 20 -7.37 5.70 7.48
C ALA A 20 -8.70 5.01 7.16
N ASP A 21 -9.32 5.41 6.05
CA ASP A 21 -10.43 4.70 5.43
C ASP A 21 -9.97 3.83 4.27
N GLY A 22 -8.74 4.02 3.81
CA GLY A 22 -8.09 3.22 2.78
C GLY A 22 -6.60 3.46 2.79
N ILE A 23 -5.82 2.53 2.24
CA ILE A 23 -4.36 2.57 2.30
C ILE A 23 -3.75 2.23 0.95
N LEU A 24 -2.73 2.99 0.57
CA LEU A 24 -1.83 2.62 -0.52
C LEU A 24 -0.45 2.34 0.06
N PHE A 25 0.02 1.12 -0.13
CA PHE A 25 1.39 0.74 0.26
C PHE A 25 2.32 0.95 -0.92
N GLY A 26 3.38 1.73 -0.71
CA GLY A 26 4.40 1.94 -1.71
C GLY A 26 5.72 1.33 -1.27
N THR A 27 6.40 0.60 -2.16
CA THR A 27 7.68 -0.03 -1.84
C THR A 27 8.51 -0.28 -3.09
N PRO A 28 9.84 -0.15 -3.02
CA PRO A 28 10.68 -0.78 -4.03
C PRO A 28 10.65 -2.30 -3.81
N GLU A 29 10.97 -3.04 -4.87
CA GLU A 29 11.24 -4.47 -4.72
C GLU A 29 12.74 -4.67 -4.50
N ASN A 30 13.10 -5.16 -3.34
CA ASN A 30 14.48 -5.46 -2.97
C ASN A 30 14.61 -6.97 -2.75
N PHE A 31 15.45 -7.63 -3.54
CA PHE A 31 15.68 -9.09 -3.41
C PHE A 31 14.37 -9.90 -3.47
N GLY A 32 13.47 -9.51 -4.36
CA GLY A 32 12.18 -10.20 -4.51
C GLY A 32 11.21 -9.97 -3.35
N TYR A 33 11.43 -8.93 -2.54
CA TYR A 33 10.66 -8.65 -1.33
C TYR A 33 10.40 -7.14 -1.22
N MET A 34 9.60 -6.74 -0.24
CA MET A 34 9.38 -5.32 0.06
C MET A 34 10.60 -4.69 0.72
N SER A 35 10.62 -3.37 0.85
CA SER A 35 11.68 -2.67 1.59
C SER A 35 11.68 -3.10 3.06
N GLY A 36 12.87 -3.02 3.68
CA GLY A 36 12.99 -3.25 5.12
C GLY A 36 12.16 -2.26 5.93
N ALA A 37 12.02 -1.03 5.44
CA ALA A 37 11.21 -0.01 6.11
C ALA A 37 9.74 -0.42 6.17
N LEU A 38 9.18 -0.94 5.07
CA LEU A 38 7.79 -1.38 5.06
C LEU A 38 7.60 -2.62 5.94
N LYS A 39 8.56 -3.55 5.91
CA LYS A 39 8.51 -4.73 6.79
C LYS A 39 8.55 -4.33 8.26
N ASP A 40 9.38 -3.33 8.60
CA ASP A 40 9.44 -2.79 9.95
C ASP A 40 8.08 -2.22 10.38
N PHE A 41 7.41 -1.49 9.49
CA PHE A 41 6.06 -0.98 9.75
C PHE A 41 5.10 -2.12 10.07
N PHE A 42 5.12 -3.18 9.28
CA PHE A 42 4.27 -4.34 9.54
C PHE A 42 4.62 -5.02 10.86
N ASP A 43 5.91 -5.17 11.15
CA ASP A 43 6.34 -5.80 12.42
C ASP A 43 5.87 -4.99 13.64
N ARG A 44 5.87 -3.66 13.55
CA ARG A 44 5.46 -2.79 14.64
C ARG A 44 3.94 -2.73 14.82
N THR A 45 3.17 -2.93 13.77
CA THR A 45 1.73 -2.66 13.79
C THR A 45 0.86 -3.91 13.73
N PHE A 46 1.39 -5.06 13.28
CA PHE A 46 0.57 -6.24 13.01
C PHE A 46 -0.22 -6.70 14.22
N TYR A 47 0.46 -7.04 15.29
CA TYR A 47 -0.22 -7.52 16.50
C TYR A 47 -1.02 -6.42 17.19
N PRO A 48 -0.51 -5.17 17.34
CA PRO A 48 -1.34 -4.10 17.89
C PRO A 48 -2.60 -3.78 17.09
N ALA A 49 -2.60 -4.02 15.78
CA ALA A 49 -3.77 -3.77 14.94
C ALA A 49 -4.84 -4.86 15.06
N GLU A 50 -4.47 -6.05 15.47
CA GLU A 50 -5.35 -7.22 15.46
C GLU A 50 -6.69 -6.99 16.17
N PRO A 51 -6.74 -6.41 17.39
CA PRO A 51 -8.02 -6.17 18.07
C PRO A 51 -8.97 -5.26 17.31
N PHE A 52 -8.47 -4.42 16.42
CA PHE A 52 -9.31 -3.44 15.72
C PHE A 52 -10.04 -4.03 14.52
N GLN A 53 -9.61 -5.16 13.98
CA GLN A 53 -10.22 -5.79 12.81
C GLN A 53 -10.50 -4.76 11.72
N LEU A 54 -9.44 -4.09 11.26
CA LEU A 54 -9.53 -2.88 10.44
C LEU A 54 -10.31 -3.05 9.14
N ASN A 55 -10.10 -4.15 8.44
CA ASN A 55 -10.79 -4.48 7.20
C ASN A 55 -10.78 -3.34 6.17
N LEU A 56 -9.68 -2.59 6.11
CA LEU A 56 -9.56 -1.43 5.21
C LEU A 56 -9.28 -1.87 3.78
N PRO A 57 -9.79 -1.14 2.78
CA PRO A 57 -9.38 -1.33 1.40
C PRO A 57 -7.93 -0.89 1.21
N TYR A 58 -7.17 -1.66 0.40
CA TYR A 58 -5.79 -1.30 0.11
C TYR A 58 -5.41 -1.55 -1.34
N GLY A 59 -4.36 -0.85 -1.78
CA GLY A 59 -3.67 -1.10 -3.02
C GLY A 59 -2.17 -1.04 -2.80
N ILE A 60 -1.41 -1.50 -3.80
CA ILE A 60 0.06 -1.57 -3.72
C ILE A 60 0.65 -0.94 -4.96
N PHE A 61 1.68 -0.11 -4.80
CA PHE A 61 2.48 0.35 -5.92
C PHE A 61 3.95 0.03 -5.66
N VAL A 62 4.63 -0.43 -6.71
CA VAL A 62 5.98 -0.99 -6.61
C VAL A 62 6.88 -0.40 -7.69
N SER A 63 8.11 -0.09 -7.32
CA SER A 63 9.17 0.23 -8.25
C SER A 63 10.17 -0.92 -8.25
N SER A 64 10.48 -1.49 -9.40
CA SER A 64 11.31 -2.68 -9.49
C SER A 64 12.25 -2.66 -10.67
N GLY A 65 13.39 -3.29 -10.51
CA GLY A 65 14.30 -3.61 -11.63
C GLY A 65 13.89 -4.87 -12.37
N ASN A 66 13.07 -5.71 -11.75
CA ASN A 66 12.52 -6.93 -12.32
C ASN A 66 11.01 -6.79 -12.50
N ASP A 67 10.24 -7.83 -12.23
CA ASP A 67 8.79 -7.80 -12.45
C ASP A 67 7.97 -7.23 -11.29
N GLY A 68 8.57 -7.06 -10.11
CA GLY A 68 7.90 -6.48 -8.95
C GLY A 68 6.91 -7.41 -8.26
N THR A 69 6.70 -8.60 -8.76
CA THR A 69 5.67 -9.51 -8.23
C THR A 69 6.00 -10.08 -6.86
N GLY A 70 7.30 -10.19 -6.53
CA GLY A 70 7.73 -10.68 -5.22
C GLY A 70 7.29 -9.74 -4.09
N ALA A 71 7.48 -8.43 -4.28
CA ALA A 71 7.06 -7.44 -3.29
C ALA A 71 5.54 -7.48 -3.10
N VAL A 72 4.78 -7.52 -4.20
CA VAL A 72 3.32 -7.59 -4.16
C VAL A 72 2.85 -8.82 -3.39
N ARG A 73 3.40 -9.97 -3.73
CA ARG A 73 3.03 -11.25 -3.07
C ARG A 73 3.25 -11.20 -1.57
N GLU A 74 4.38 -10.66 -1.13
CA GLU A 74 4.71 -10.64 0.29
C GLU A 74 3.91 -9.61 1.07
N VAL A 75 3.61 -8.46 0.48
CA VAL A 75 2.68 -7.49 1.10
C VAL A 75 1.28 -8.10 1.23
N ASP A 76 0.75 -8.67 0.15
CA ASP A 76 -0.56 -9.33 0.16
C ASP A 76 -0.65 -10.39 1.26
N ARG A 77 0.41 -11.16 1.43
CA ARG A 77 0.47 -12.22 2.43
C ARG A 77 0.34 -11.68 3.85
N ILE A 78 1.06 -10.61 4.15
CA ILE A 78 1.06 -10.02 5.50
C ILE A 78 -0.26 -9.34 5.82
N VAL A 79 -0.80 -8.56 4.89
CA VAL A 79 -1.97 -7.72 5.19
C VAL A 79 -3.26 -8.51 5.35
N LYS A 80 -3.31 -9.75 4.90
CA LYS A 80 -4.46 -10.63 5.15
C LYS A 80 -4.73 -10.82 6.63
N GLY A 81 -3.72 -10.73 7.45
CA GLY A 81 -3.84 -10.95 8.89
C GLY A 81 -4.37 -9.75 9.67
N TYR A 82 -4.34 -8.55 9.11
CA TYR A 82 -4.80 -7.33 9.81
C TYR A 82 -6.30 -7.35 10.10
N PRO A 83 -7.23 -7.80 9.29
CA PRO A 83 -7.18 -8.01 7.86
C PRO A 83 -7.39 -6.74 7.05
N LEU A 84 -6.86 -6.72 5.83
CA LEU A 84 -7.13 -5.67 4.85
C LEU A 84 -7.68 -6.30 3.57
N ARG A 85 -8.41 -5.50 2.77
CA ARG A 85 -9.07 -5.97 1.55
C ARG A 85 -8.43 -5.37 0.31
N LYS A 86 -7.94 -6.20 -0.60
CA LYS A 86 -7.37 -5.74 -1.86
C LYS A 86 -8.49 -5.28 -2.79
N VAL A 87 -8.43 -4.02 -3.23
CA VAL A 87 -9.52 -3.42 -4.04
C VAL A 87 -9.11 -3.04 -5.45
N CYS A 88 -7.83 -3.19 -5.80
CA CYS A 88 -7.36 -2.88 -7.15
C CYS A 88 -6.10 -3.70 -7.48
N GLU A 89 -5.81 -3.79 -8.78
CA GLU A 89 -4.59 -4.41 -9.24
C GLU A 89 -3.39 -3.56 -8.79
N PRO A 90 -2.25 -4.19 -8.49
CA PRO A 90 -1.07 -3.43 -8.11
C PRO A 90 -0.54 -2.62 -9.29
N LEU A 91 0.02 -1.46 -9.02
CA LEU A 91 0.76 -0.69 -10.00
C LEU A 91 2.24 -1.04 -9.85
N ILE A 92 2.83 -1.62 -10.91
CA ILE A 92 4.25 -1.98 -10.90
C ILE A 92 4.95 -1.20 -12.00
N ILE A 93 5.97 -0.44 -11.61
CA ILE A 93 6.81 0.30 -12.54
C ILE A 93 8.16 -0.40 -12.61
N VAL A 94 8.48 -0.92 -13.78
CA VAL A 94 9.71 -1.66 -14.03
C VAL A 94 10.73 -0.75 -14.69
N GLY A 95 11.97 -0.76 -14.19
CA GLY A 95 13.03 0.07 -14.69
C GLY A 95 12.99 1.47 -14.13
N GLY A 96 13.61 2.44 -14.84
CA GLY A 96 13.65 3.83 -14.42
C GLY A 96 12.29 4.51 -14.53
N PHE A 97 12.02 5.46 -13.65
CA PHE A 97 10.80 6.25 -13.69
C PHE A 97 10.81 7.18 -14.92
N LYS A 98 9.73 7.20 -15.67
CA LYS A 98 9.56 8.00 -16.89
C LYS A 98 8.29 8.86 -16.75
N ASN A 99 8.14 9.85 -17.66
CA ASN A 99 6.99 10.76 -17.63
C ASN A 99 5.65 10.02 -17.70
N GLU A 100 5.56 8.96 -18.50
CA GLU A 100 4.34 8.16 -18.62
C GLU A 100 3.94 7.50 -17.30
N HIS A 101 4.90 7.21 -16.44
CA HIS A 101 4.65 6.60 -15.14
C HIS A 101 3.96 7.58 -14.18
N GLN A 102 4.18 8.88 -14.35
CA GLN A 102 3.53 9.88 -13.50
C GLN A 102 2.03 9.82 -13.67
N GLU A 103 1.53 9.73 -14.91
CA GLU A 103 0.10 9.60 -15.17
C GLU A 103 -0.47 8.32 -14.57
N GLN A 104 0.27 7.22 -14.67
CA GLN A 104 -0.16 5.96 -14.07
C GLN A 104 -0.27 6.06 -12.55
N CYS A 105 0.70 6.71 -11.89
CA CYS A 105 0.66 6.91 -10.45
C CYS A 105 -0.50 7.80 -10.02
N GLU A 106 -0.74 8.88 -10.76
CA GLU A 106 -1.85 9.78 -10.49
C GLU A 106 -3.18 9.04 -10.66
N GLY A 107 -3.34 8.28 -11.74
CA GLY A 107 -4.54 7.50 -11.99
C GLY A 107 -4.78 6.44 -10.91
N PHE A 108 -3.72 5.83 -10.42
CA PHE A 108 -3.80 4.84 -9.35
C PHE A 108 -4.34 5.47 -8.05
N GLY A 109 -3.78 6.62 -7.66
CA GLY A 109 -4.24 7.35 -6.49
C GLY A 109 -5.68 7.87 -6.64
N GLN A 110 -6.00 8.40 -7.81
CA GLN A 110 -7.35 8.89 -8.12
C GLN A 110 -8.38 7.76 -8.06
N GLY A 111 -8.02 6.56 -8.53
CA GLY A 111 -8.90 5.39 -8.47
C GLY A 111 -9.25 5.00 -7.05
N MET A 112 -8.27 5.00 -6.17
CA MET A 112 -8.51 4.73 -4.74
C MET A 112 -9.40 5.80 -4.13
N ALA A 113 -9.08 7.08 -4.37
CA ALA A 113 -9.84 8.20 -3.83
C ALA A 113 -11.30 8.17 -4.31
N ALA A 114 -11.51 7.91 -5.60
CA ALA A 114 -12.87 7.83 -6.16
C ALA A 114 -13.65 6.67 -5.56
N GLY A 115 -13.04 5.51 -5.43
CA GLY A 115 -13.69 4.34 -4.84
C GLY A 115 -14.13 4.58 -3.40
N LEU A 116 -13.29 5.26 -2.61
CA LEU A 116 -13.62 5.62 -1.24
C LEU A 116 -14.73 6.67 -1.20
N ALA A 117 -14.62 7.72 -2.02
CA ALA A 117 -15.62 8.80 -2.05
C ALA A 117 -17.01 8.31 -2.47
N LEU A 118 -17.05 7.33 -3.39
CA LEU A 118 -18.30 6.76 -3.90
C LEU A 118 -18.83 5.61 -3.05
N GLY A 119 -18.10 5.19 -2.03
CA GLY A 119 -18.50 4.08 -1.17
C GLY A 119 -18.46 2.73 -1.87
N ILE A 120 -17.64 2.57 -2.91
CA ILE A 120 -17.53 1.32 -3.67
C ILE A 120 -16.66 0.30 -2.95
N PHE A 121 -15.65 0.76 -2.24
CA PHE A 121 -14.68 -0.10 -1.56
C PHE A 121 -15.07 -0.48 -0.14
#